data_9fb0c5a7e6094e769206fb0830a257fc
#
_entry.id   9fb0c5a7e6094e769206fb0830a257fc
#
_cell.length_a   1.000
_cell.length_b   1.000
_cell.length_c   1.000
_cell.angle_alpha   90.00
_cell.angle_beta   90.00
_cell.angle_gamma   90.00
#
_symmetry.space_group_name_H-M   'P 1'
#
loop_
_entity.id
_entity.type
_entity.pdbx_description
1 polymer ?
#
loop_
_entity_poly.entity_id
_entity_poly.type
_entity_poly.pdbx_seq_one_letter_code
_entity_poly.pdbx_strand_id
1 'polypeptide(L)'
;MAPPTLKTTAKPTLESIFGPRGWLARHHPNFEYRRGQLEMAEAVESALENRQHLIIEAGTGTGKTLAYLVPILRCGERVVVSTGTKNLQEQVFFKDVPFLKKLFPEMRVTLMKGRQNYLCRQKLYDIEKQPVLSGMEEVDL
;
A
#
# COMPACT_ATOMS: atom_id res chain seq x y z
N MET A 1 0.10 -8.26 -42.08
CA MET A 1 0.77 -8.86 -40.92
C MET A 1 0.08 -8.30 -39.67
N ALA A 2 -0.80 -9.08 -39.05
CA ALA A 2 -1.55 -8.64 -37.87
C ALA A 2 -0.62 -8.57 -36.64
N PRO A 3 -0.78 -7.57 -35.74
CA PRO A 3 0.01 -7.51 -34.52
C PRO A 3 -0.32 -8.68 -33.60
N PRO A 4 0.64 -9.19 -32.83
CA PRO A 4 0.40 -10.32 -31.94
C PRO A 4 -0.59 -9.94 -30.86
N THR A 5 -1.67 -10.68 -30.78
CA THR A 5 -2.67 -10.64 -29.71
C THR A 5 -1.98 -10.83 -28.36
N LEU A 6 -2.08 -9.83 -27.48
CA LEU A 6 -1.69 -9.89 -26.09
C LEU A 6 -2.30 -11.15 -25.46
N LYS A 7 -1.44 -12.06 -25.04
CA LYS A 7 -1.82 -13.19 -24.19
C LYS A 7 -2.41 -12.61 -22.92
N THR A 8 -3.70 -12.78 -22.72
CA THR A 8 -4.39 -12.53 -21.44
C THR A 8 -3.82 -13.51 -20.43
N THR A 9 -2.78 -13.12 -19.72
CA THR A 9 -2.28 -13.89 -18.58
C THR A 9 -3.31 -13.79 -17.49
N ALA A 10 -4.01 -14.88 -17.21
CA ALA A 10 -4.97 -14.97 -16.11
C ALA A 10 -4.30 -14.47 -14.82
N LYS A 11 -5.00 -13.58 -14.09
CA LYS A 11 -4.48 -13.06 -12.82
C LYS A 11 -4.16 -14.23 -11.87
N PRO A 12 -3.02 -14.21 -11.16
CA PRO A 12 -2.66 -15.29 -10.24
C PRO A 12 -3.71 -15.44 -9.14
N THR A 13 -4.07 -16.67 -8.76
CA THR A 13 -5.04 -16.93 -7.69
C THR A 13 -4.47 -16.58 -6.32
N LEU A 14 -5.32 -16.35 -5.32
CA LEU A 14 -4.86 -16.10 -3.94
C LEU A 14 -4.04 -17.27 -3.41
N GLU A 15 -4.45 -18.51 -3.66
CA GLU A 15 -3.68 -19.71 -3.28
C GLU A 15 -2.31 -19.75 -3.96
N SER A 16 -2.21 -19.34 -5.23
CA SER A 16 -0.93 -19.27 -5.94
C SER A 16 0.00 -18.18 -5.41
N ILE A 17 -0.53 -17.22 -4.67
CA ILE A 17 0.24 -16.13 -4.04
C ILE A 17 0.59 -16.48 -2.61
N PHE A 18 -0.41 -16.81 -1.77
CA PHE A 18 -0.27 -17.01 -0.33
C PHE A 18 0.02 -18.46 0.09
N GLY A 19 -0.21 -19.42 -0.79
CA GLY A 19 -0.03 -20.84 -0.47
C GLY A 19 1.40 -21.23 -0.07
N PRO A 20 1.63 -22.40 0.54
CA PRO A 20 2.92 -22.80 1.08
C PRO A 20 4.04 -22.90 0.04
N ARG A 21 3.70 -23.04 -1.23
CA ARG A 21 4.63 -22.97 -2.39
C ARG A 21 4.29 -21.81 -3.32
N GLY A 22 3.52 -20.83 -2.83
CA GLY A 22 3.04 -19.68 -3.56
C GLY A 22 4.15 -18.69 -3.91
N TRP A 23 3.74 -17.58 -4.53
CA TRP A 23 4.66 -16.52 -4.92
C TRP A 23 5.36 -15.91 -3.70
N LEU A 24 4.64 -15.65 -2.59
CA LEU A 24 5.21 -15.11 -1.36
C LEU A 24 6.30 -16.03 -0.78
N ALA A 25 6.07 -17.34 -0.75
CA ALA A 25 7.03 -18.31 -0.26
C ALA A 25 8.36 -18.28 -1.03
N ARG A 26 8.32 -17.91 -2.30
CA ARG A 26 9.51 -17.84 -3.17
C ARG A 26 10.23 -16.50 -3.16
N HIS A 27 9.55 -15.41 -2.79
CA HIS A 27 10.07 -14.05 -2.97
C HIS A 27 10.18 -13.24 -1.68
N HIS A 28 9.54 -13.66 -0.60
CA HIS A 28 9.63 -12.98 0.69
C HIS A 28 10.62 -13.71 1.61
N PRO A 29 11.69 -13.07 2.08
CA PRO A 29 12.83 -13.74 2.74
C PRO A 29 12.47 -14.50 4.01
N ASN A 30 11.44 -14.04 4.74
CA ASN A 30 11.00 -14.63 6.00
C ASN A 30 9.52 -15.06 5.91
N PHE A 31 9.14 -15.63 4.77
CA PHE A 31 7.77 -16.08 4.61
C PHE A 31 7.49 -17.33 5.45
N GLU A 32 6.45 -17.26 6.21
CA GLU A 32 5.85 -18.39 6.90
C GLU A 32 4.39 -18.50 6.44
N TYR A 33 4.02 -19.66 5.93
CA TYR A 33 2.64 -19.90 5.53
C TYR A 33 1.71 -19.81 6.75
N ARG A 34 0.69 -18.99 6.64
CA ARG A 34 -0.34 -18.81 7.66
C ARG A 34 -1.71 -18.89 7.00
N ARG A 35 -2.45 -19.92 7.35
CA ARG A 35 -3.79 -20.14 6.81
C ARG A 35 -4.70 -18.92 7.02
N GLY A 36 -4.66 -18.30 8.20
CA GLY A 36 -5.47 -17.11 8.50
C GLY A 36 -5.13 -15.89 7.61
N GLN A 37 -3.90 -15.81 7.06
CA GLN A 37 -3.55 -14.77 6.09
C GLN A 37 -4.26 -14.99 4.75
N LEU A 38 -4.34 -16.23 4.27
CA LEU A 38 -5.05 -16.59 3.06
C LEU A 38 -6.56 -16.40 3.25
N GLU A 39 -7.13 -16.90 4.35
CA GLU A 39 -8.55 -16.72 4.70
C GLU A 39 -8.95 -15.23 4.77
N MET A 40 -8.10 -14.39 5.34
CA MET A 40 -8.30 -12.93 5.32
C MET A 40 -8.31 -12.37 3.91
N ALA A 41 -7.37 -12.79 3.06
CA ALA A 41 -7.29 -12.31 1.68
C ALA A 41 -8.53 -12.74 0.86
N GLU A 42 -9.02 -13.97 1.05
CA GLU A 42 -10.24 -14.47 0.43
C GLU A 42 -11.48 -13.71 0.89
N ALA A 43 -11.57 -13.40 2.19
CA ALA A 43 -12.67 -12.60 2.73
C ALA A 43 -12.69 -11.18 2.16
N VAL A 44 -11.49 -10.54 2.02
CA VAL A 44 -11.36 -9.21 1.41
C VAL A 44 -11.75 -9.26 -0.07
N GLU A 45 -11.29 -10.26 -0.83
CA GLU A 45 -11.66 -10.43 -2.24
C GLU A 45 -13.16 -10.58 -2.42
N SER A 46 -13.78 -11.47 -1.64
CA SER A 46 -15.23 -11.68 -1.66
C SER A 46 -16.02 -10.41 -1.32
N ALA A 47 -15.57 -9.64 -0.32
CA ALA A 47 -16.21 -8.39 0.06
C ALA A 47 -16.14 -7.33 -1.05
N LEU A 48 -14.99 -7.24 -1.75
CA LEU A 48 -14.81 -6.34 -2.89
C LEU A 48 -15.71 -6.73 -4.07
N GLU A 49 -15.74 -8.02 -4.42
CA GLU A 49 -16.57 -8.54 -5.52
C GLU A 49 -18.06 -8.33 -5.28
N ASN A 50 -18.50 -8.56 -4.04
CA ASN A 50 -19.92 -8.43 -3.66
C ASN A 50 -20.29 -7.00 -3.19
N ARG A 51 -19.34 -6.04 -3.17
CA ARG A 51 -19.53 -4.67 -2.68
C ARG A 51 -20.12 -4.63 -1.26
N GLN A 52 -19.58 -5.45 -0.38
CA GLN A 52 -20.03 -5.59 1.00
C GLN A 52 -19.03 -4.93 1.97
N HIS A 53 -19.54 -4.51 3.12
CA HIS A 53 -18.69 -4.10 4.25
C HIS A 53 -18.07 -5.34 4.90
N LEU A 54 -16.81 -5.19 5.31
CA LEU A 54 -16.06 -6.24 5.98
C LEU A 54 -15.31 -5.64 7.18
N ILE A 55 -15.41 -6.30 8.32
CA ILE A 55 -14.61 -6.01 9.51
C ILE A 55 -13.81 -7.25 9.83
N ILE A 56 -12.50 -7.10 9.96
CA ILE A 56 -11.59 -8.21 10.26
C ILE A 56 -10.74 -7.86 11.47
N GLU A 57 -10.69 -8.74 12.43
CA GLU A 57 -9.72 -8.72 13.51
C GLU A 57 -8.66 -9.81 13.27
N ALA A 58 -7.39 -9.43 13.35
CA ALA A 58 -6.28 -10.35 13.23
C ALA A 58 -5.11 -9.89 14.10
N GLY A 59 -4.44 -10.81 14.74
CA GLY A 59 -3.31 -10.55 15.63
C GLY A 59 -2.15 -9.81 14.95
N THR A 60 -1.23 -9.28 15.74
CA THR A 60 0.01 -8.67 15.21
C THR A 60 0.87 -9.73 14.52
N GLY A 61 1.59 -9.33 13.47
CA GLY A 61 2.48 -10.24 12.74
C GLY A 61 1.82 -11.24 11.79
N THR A 62 0.49 -11.25 11.65
CA THR A 62 -0.22 -12.17 10.75
C THR A 62 -0.06 -11.85 9.25
N GLY A 63 0.63 -10.76 8.90
CA GLY A 63 0.79 -10.35 7.50
C GLY A 63 -0.45 -9.65 6.92
N LYS A 64 -1.25 -8.99 7.77
CA LYS A 64 -2.48 -8.27 7.38
C LYS A 64 -2.32 -7.38 6.17
N THR A 65 -1.21 -6.64 6.10
CA THR A 65 -0.98 -5.68 5.02
C THR A 65 -1.02 -6.35 3.64
N LEU A 66 -0.32 -7.46 3.47
CA LEU A 66 -0.36 -8.21 2.21
C LEU A 66 -1.74 -8.85 2.00
N ALA A 67 -2.38 -9.34 3.06
CA ALA A 67 -3.67 -10.01 2.98
C ALA A 67 -4.81 -9.09 2.48
N TYR A 68 -4.73 -7.77 2.71
CA TYR A 68 -5.70 -6.84 2.10
C TYR A 68 -5.19 -6.18 0.81
N LEU A 69 -3.90 -5.91 0.67
CA LEU A 69 -3.37 -5.26 -0.54
C LEU A 69 -3.45 -6.16 -1.79
N VAL A 70 -3.15 -7.45 -1.65
CA VAL A 70 -3.16 -8.37 -2.79
C VAL A 70 -4.55 -8.49 -3.43
N PRO A 71 -5.64 -8.76 -2.71
CA PRO A 71 -6.98 -8.78 -3.32
C PRO A 71 -7.40 -7.44 -3.91
N ILE A 72 -7.04 -6.30 -3.28
CA ILE A 72 -7.26 -4.96 -3.84
C ILE A 72 -6.60 -4.82 -5.22
N LEU A 73 -5.35 -5.25 -5.35
CA LEU A 73 -4.62 -5.17 -6.61
C LEU A 73 -5.16 -6.14 -7.66
N ARG A 74 -5.65 -7.30 -7.24
CA ARG A 74 -6.31 -8.26 -8.12
C ARG A 74 -7.65 -7.74 -8.63
N CYS A 75 -8.41 -7.08 -7.78
CA CYS A 75 -9.69 -6.46 -8.14
C CYS A 75 -9.52 -5.41 -9.25
N GLY A 76 -8.41 -4.64 -9.22
CA GLY A 76 -8.10 -3.63 -10.24
C GLY A 76 -8.92 -2.35 -10.11
N GLU A 77 -9.66 -2.20 -9.04
CA GLU A 77 -10.46 -1.01 -8.74
C GLU A 77 -9.60 0.10 -8.12
N ARG A 78 -10.11 1.33 -8.16
CA ARG A 78 -9.49 2.44 -7.45
C ARG A 78 -9.83 2.36 -5.97
N VAL A 79 -8.82 2.21 -5.13
CA VAL A 79 -8.98 2.02 -3.69
C VAL A 79 -8.20 3.07 -2.91
N VAL A 80 -8.75 3.50 -1.79
CA VAL A 80 -8.06 4.35 -0.80
C VAL A 80 -7.75 3.48 0.43
N VAL A 81 -6.46 3.44 0.79
CA VAL A 81 -5.99 2.77 2.00
C VAL A 81 -5.67 3.83 3.05
N SER A 82 -6.46 3.87 4.12
CA SER A 82 -6.23 4.76 5.26
C SER A 82 -5.53 4.00 6.39
N THR A 83 -4.51 4.63 6.97
CA THR A 83 -3.72 4.04 8.06
C THR A 83 -3.76 4.93 9.30
N GLY A 84 -3.73 4.33 10.48
CA GLY A 84 -3.79 5.07 11.75
C GLY A 84 -2.50 5.82 12.11
N THR A 85 -1.36 5.48 11.52
CA THR A 85 -0.07 6.10 11.83
C THR A 85 0.74 6.41 10.57
N LYS A 86 1.59 7.44 10.64
CA LYS A 86 2.54 7.80 9.57
C LYS A 86 3.53 6.67 9.29
N ASN A 87 4.03 6.01 10.33
CA ASN A 87 4.98 4.91 10.22
C ASN A 87 4.39 3.74 9.42
N LEU A 88 3.13 3.36 9.69
CA LEU A 88 2.46 2.32 8.92
C LEU A 88 2.22 2.77 7.47
N GLN A 89 1.85 4.03 7.25
CA GLN A 89 1.69 4.60 5.90
C GLN A 89 3.00 4.52 5.10
N GLU A 90 4.11 4.88 5.73
CA GLU A 90 5.45 4.83 5.12
C GLU A 90 5.90 3.38 4.88
N GLN A 91 5.64 2.47 5.81
CA GLN A 91 5.91 1.05 5.63
C GLN A 91 5.17 0.51 4.40
N VAL A 92 3.87 0.76 4.30
CA VAL A 92 3.07 0.32 3.15
C VAL A 92 3.64 0.89 1.84
N PHE A 93 3.93 2.19 1.81
CA PHE A 93 4.34 2.85 0.57
C PHE A 93 5.78 2.53 0.15
N PHE A 94 6.74 2.54 1.09
CA PHE A 94 8.16 2.39 0.77
C PHE A 94 8.66 0.95 0.85
N LYS A 95 7.95 0.03 1.51
CA LYS A 95 8.34 -1.37 1.66
C LYS A 95 7.40 -2.32 0.93
N ASP A 96 6.11 -2.29 1.25
CA ASP A 96 5.16 -3.28 0.75
C ASP A 96 4.81 -3.04 -0.73
N VAL A 97 4.60 -1.78 -1.13
CA VAL A 97 4.32 -1.40 -2.52
C VAL A 97 5.44 -1.80 -3.48
N PRO A 98 6.74 -1.48 -3.25
CA PRO A 98 7.83 -1.91 -4.12
C PRO A 98 7.97 -3.44 -4.21
N PHE A 99 7.68 -4.16 -3.12
CA PHE A 99 7.66 -5.61 -3.12
C PHE A 99 6.53 -6.15 -4.00
N LEU A 100 5.31 -5.63 -3.86
CA LEU A 100 4.15 -6.04 -4.65
C LEU A 100 4.24 -5.65 -6.12
N LYS A 101 5.00 -4.61 -6.47
CA LYS A 101 5.27 -4.26 -7.88
C LYS A 101 5.96 -5.37 -8.67
N LYS A 102 6.65 -6.27 -8.00
CA LYS A 102 7.25 -7.45 -8.66
C LYS A 102 6.18 -8.43 -9.17
N LEU A 103 5.02 -8.46 -8.53
CA LEU A 103 3.87 -9.31 -8.91
C LEU A 103 2.84 -8.53 -9.75
N PHE A 104 2.69 -7.23 -9.47
CA PHE A 104 1.72 -6.34 -10.12
C PHE A 104 2.45 -5.10 -10.70
N PRO A 105 3.21 -5.24 -11.80
CA PRO A 105 4.04 -4.16 -12.35
C PRO A 105 3.22 -2.93 -12.80
N GLU A 106 1.99 -3.13 -13.23
CA GLU A 106 1.09 -2.08 -13.71
C GLU A 106 0.41 -1.26 -12.59
N MET A 107 0.63 -1.62 -11.31
CA MET A 107 0.00 -0.91 -10.20
C MET A 107 0.46 0.56 -10.13
N ARG A 108 -0.50 1.45 -9.93
CA ARG A 108 -0.26 2.89 -9.70
C ARG A 108 -0.62 3.22 -8.26
N VAL A 109 0.32 3.80 -7.54
CA VAL A 109 0.13 4.13 -6.12
C VAL A 109 0.62 5.53 -5.85
N THR A 110 -0.16 6.28 -5.10
CA THR A 110 0.17 7.63 -4.64
C THR A 110 0.06 7.69 -3.13
N LEU A 111 1.02 8.35 -2.49
CA LEU A 111 1.02 8.63 -1.06
C LEU A 111 0.46 10.03 -0.82
N MET A 112 -0.50 10.14 0.12
CA MET A 112 -1.00 11.42 0.58
C MET A 112 -0.95 11.47 2.10
N LYS A 113 -0.35 12.52 2.64
CA LYS A 113 -0.31 12.83 4.07
C LYS A 113 -1.29 13.94 4.41
N GLY A 114 -1.65 14.10 5.66
CA GLY A 114 -2.46 15.24 6.11
C GLY A 114 -1.75 16.58 5.84
N ARG A 115 -2.51 17.65 5.63
CA ARG A 115 -2.03 18.99 5.25
C ARG A 115 -0.87 19.50 6.11
N GLN A 116 -0.88 19.19 7.39
CA GLN A 116 0.19 19.59 8.35
C GLN A 116 1.57 19.00 8.05
N ASN A 117 1.66 18.02 7.13
CA ASN A 117 2.92 17.39 6.74
C ASN A 117 3.52 17.99 5.45
N TYR A 118 2.89 19.03 4.92
CA TYR A 118 3.35 19.72 3.73
C TYR A 118 3.68 21.18 4.06
N LEU A 119 4.74 21.69 3.42
CA LEU A 119 5.10 23.09 3.52
C LEU A 119 3.98 23.97 2.95
N CYS A 120 3.49 24.92 3.74
CA CYS A 120 2.57 25.92 3.25
C CYS A 120 3.35 27.05 2.55
N ARG A 121 3.30 27.11 1.24
CA ARG A 121 4.00 28.12 0.44
C ARG A 121 3.61 29.55 0.83
N GLN A 122 2.35 29.80 1.18
CA GLN A 122 1.91 31.11 1.63
C GLN A 122 2.60 31.51 2.93
N LYS A 123 2.65 30.63 3.92
CA LYS A 123 3.36 30.92 5.18
C LYS A 123 4.86 31.14 4.98
N LEU A 124 5.49 30.37 4.10
CA LEU A 124 6.89 30.59 3.75
C LEU A 124 7.09 32.00 3.17
N TYR A 125 6.28 32.36 2.19
CA TYR A 125 6.33 33.67 1.55
C TYR A 125 6.05 34.82 2.52
N ASP A 126 5.12 34.64 3.48
CA ASP A 126 4.85 35.64 4.51
C ASP A 126 6.05 35.82 5.45
N ILE A 127 6.76 34.73 5.80
CA ILE A 127 8.00 34.78 6.61
C ILE A 127 9.12 35.47 5.84
N GLU A 128 9.31 35.17 4.56
CA GLU A 128 10.32 35.80 3.71
C GLU A 128 10.10 37.32 3.57
N LYS A 129 8.86 37.76 3.56
CA LYS A 129 8.50 39.20 3.50
C LYS A 129 8.59 39.92 4.83
N GLN A 130 8.52 39.21 5.95
CA GLN A 130 8.65 39.77 7.29
C GLN A 130 9.85 39.12 8.02
N PRO A 131 11.08 39.47 7.65
CA PRO A 131 12.29 38.78 8.14
C PRO A 131 12.65 39.05 9.60
N VAL A 132 11.78 39.65 10.41
CA VAL A 132 12.10 39.88 11.82
C VAL A 132 10.87 39.59 12.71
N LEU A 133 10.83 38.39 13.26
CA LEU A 133 10.25 38.20 14.58
C LEU A 133 11.30 38.69 15.58
N SER A 134 11.10 39.90 16.12
CA SER A 134 11.96 40.47 17.16
C SER A 134 12.04 39.47 18.33
N GLY A 135 13.23 38.89 18.56
CA GLY A 135 13.52 37.99 19.67
C GLY A 135 14.04 36.60 19.35
N MET A 136 14.27 36.25 18.10
CA MET A 136 15.01 35.04 17.75
C MET A 136 16.42 35.43 17.30
N GLU A 137 17.43 34.93 18.01
CA GLU A 137 18.82 34.94 17.58
C GLU A 137 18.94 34.30 16.20
N GLU A 138 19.80 34.86 15.34
CA GLU A 138 20.12 34.30 14.05
C GLU A 138 20.47 32.81 14.20
N VAL A 139 19.64 31.97 13.61
CA VAL A 139 19.98 30.56 13.39
C VAL A 139 20.77 30.58 12.08
N ASP A 140 22.10 30.50 12.16
CA ASP A 140 22.96 30.27 11.01
C ASP A 140 22.51 28.97 10.29
N LEU A 141 22.19 29.14 9.02
CA LEU A 141 21.87 28.03 8.11
C LEU A 141 23.17 27.39 7.58
#